data_a747111d369e5b537c6c9f0d89537703
#
_entry.id   a747111d369e5b537c6c9f0d89537703
#
_cell.length_a   1.000
_cell.length_b   1.000
_cell.length_c   1.000
_cell.angle_alpha   90.00
_cell.angle_beta   90.00
_cell.angle_gamma   90.00
#
_symmetry.space_group_name_H-M   'P 1'
#
loop_
_entity.id
_entity.type
_entity.pdbx_description
1 polymer ?
#
loop_
_entity_poly.entity_id
_entity_poly.type
_entity_poly.pdbx_seq_one_letter_code
_entity_poly.pdbx_strand_id
1 'polypeptide(L)'
;MSKIKNICCIGAGYVGGPTMAVIANKCEDIKVTVVDMNKDRIDAWNGDTNYLPIYEPGLASIVESNRGKNLFFSTDVDKFIYEAELIFIAVNTPTKTNGVGKGMAADLKFIELAARQIARVSKSDKIIVEKSTLPVRSAATLETIFKETGSGVNFEILSNPEFLAEGTAINDLLESDRILIGSNSTESGQIASNKLEEIYSNWIPKENILKTNVWSSELSKLVANAFLAQRISSINAISALCEKTEADVSQVALAIGKDSRIGSKFLKSSVGFGGSCFQKDILNL
;
A
#
# COMPACT_ATOMS: atom_id res chain seq x y z
N MET A 1 -15.96 -19.29 10.57
CA MET A 1 -16.17 -17.91 10.05
C MET A 1 -16.30 -17.97 8.54
N SER A 2 -17.16 -17.15 7.93
CA SER A 2 -17.30 -17.12 6.46
C SER A 2 -16.02 -16.56 5.84
N LYS A 3 -15.55 -17.19 4.77
CA LYS A 3 -14.42 -16.69 3.96
C LYS A 3 -14.87 -15.41 3.21
N ILE A 4 -13.93 -14.49 2.99
CA ILE A 4 -14.15 -13.33 2.11
C ILE A 4 -14.38 -13.82 0.69
N LYS A 5 -15.44 -13.30 0.05
CA LYS A 5 -15.81 -13.62 -1.33
C LYS A 5 -15.71 -12.43 -2.28
N ASN A 6 -15.95 -11.22 -1.75
CA ASN A 6 -15.96 -10.00 -2.55
C ASN A 6 -15.02 -8.96 -1.93
N ILE A 7 -14.04 -8.54 -2.70
CA ILE A 7 -13.11 -7.46 -2.38
C ILE A 7 -13.38 -6.27 -3.31
N CYS A 8 -13.48 -5.08 -2.74
CA CYS A 8 -13.46 -3.83 -3.47
C CYS A 8 -12.16 -3.08 -3.15
N CYS A 9 -11.51 -2.52 -4.16
CA CYS A 9 -10.37 -1.61 -3.97
C CYS A 9 -10.73 -0.24 -4.52
N ILE A 10 -10.74 0.79 -3.68
CA ILE A 10 -10.95 2.18 -4.09
C ILE A 10 -9.60 2.79 -4.44
N GLY A 11 -9.41 3.10 -5.71
CA GLY A 11 -8.17 3.63 -6.30
C GLY A 11 -7.50 2.64 -7.25
N ALA A 12 -7.58 2.93 -8.55
CA ALA A 12 -6.99 2.15 -9.64
C ALA A 12 -5.59 2.67 -10.03
N GLY A 13 -4.83 3.17 -9.04
CA GLY A 13 -3.47 3.68 -9.20
C GLY A 13 -2.41 2.59 -9.05
N TYR A 14 -1.16 3.06 -8.89
CA TYR A 14 0.04 2.22 -8.82
C TYR A 14 0.01 1.16 -7.71
N VAL A 15 -0.62 1.46 -6.58
CA VAL A 15 -0.73 0.50 -5.46
C VAL A 15 -1.95 -0.40 -5.65
N GLY A 16 -3.14 0.18 -5.93
CA GLY A 16 -4.39 -0.58 -5.98
C GLY A 16 -4.46 -1.56 -7.15
N GLY A 17 -4.14 -1.12 -8.37
CA GLY A 17 -4.21 -1.94 -9.57
C GLY A 17 -3.36 -3.22 -9.48
N PRO A 18 -2.04 -3.10 -9.33
CA PRO A 18 -1.14 -4.26 -9.25
C PRO A 18 -1.43 -5.17 -8.06
N THR A 19 -1.70 -4.60 -6.87
CA THR A 19 -2.03 -5.41 -5.67
C THR A 19 -3.28 -6.25 -5.91
N MET A 20 -4.34 -5.67 -6.45
CA MET A 20 -5.59 -6.38 -6.72
C MET A 20 -5.45 -7.40 -7.85
N ALA A 21 -4.64 -7.12 -8.84
CA ALA A 21 -4.33 -8.09 -9.90
C ALA A 21 -3.65 -9.33 -9.32
N VAL A 22 -2.67 -9.16 -8.42
CA VAL A 22 -1.99 -10.28 -7.76
C VAL A 22 -2.94 -11.03 -6.83
N ILE A 23 -3.78 -10.35 -6.04
CA ILE A 23 -4.78 -11.01 -5.18
C ILE A 23 -5.74 -11.85 -6.04
N ALA A 24 -6.27 -11.31 -7.14
CA ALA A 24 -7.15 -12.04 -8.03
C ALA A 24 -6.46 -13.27 -8.65
N ASN A 25 -5.19 -13.13 -9.03
CA ASN A 25 -4.39 -14.24 -9.58
C ASN A 25 -4.14 -15.37 -8.57
N LYS A 26 -3.97 -15.04 -7.29
CA LYS A 26 -3.65 -16.01 -6.24
C LYS A 26 -4.87 -16.56 -5.51
N CYS A 27 -6.02 -15.91 -5.65
CA CYS A 27 -7.26 -16.22 -4.95
C CYS A 27 -8.42 -16.34 -5.97
N GLU A 28 -8.45 -17.41 -6.74
CA GLU A 28 -9.44 -17.62 -7.83
C GLU A 28 -10.89 -17.59 -7.34
N ASP A 29 -11.14 -17.98 -6.10
CA ASP A 29 -12.46 -18.01 -5.46
C ASP A 29 -12.94 -16.63 -4.97
N ILE A 30 -12.12 -15.58 -5.06
CA ILE A 30 -12.43 -14.23 -4.59
C ILE A 30 -12.70 -13.33 -5.80
N LYS A 31 -13.87 -12.70 -5.83
CA LYS A 31 -14.16 -11.62 -6.78
C LYS A 31 -13.49 -10.33 -6.30
N VAL A 32 -12.60 -9.79 -7.11
CA VAL A 32 -11.86 -8.55 -6.84
C VAL A 32 -12.32 -7.48 -7.83
N THR A 33 -12.82 -6.36 -7.32
CA THR A 33 -13.20 -5.22 -8.15
C THR A 33 -12.42 -3.98 -7.74
N VAL A 34 -11.69 -3.41 -8.69
CA VAL A 34 -11.00 -2.13 -8.51
C VAL A 34 -11.90 -1.02 -9.04
N VAL A 35 -12.14 -0.01 -8.21
CA VAL A 35 -12.99 1.11 -8.58
C VAL A 35 -12.23 2.43 -8.53
N ASP A 36 -12.51 3.30 -9.50
CA ASP A 36 -11.95 4.66 -9.57
C ASP A 36 -12.96 5.59 -10.26
N MET A 37 -13.05 6.83 -9.80
CA MET A 37 -13.91 7.84 -10.44
C MET A 37 -13.33 8.32 -11.78
N ASN A 38 -12.05 8.12 -12.03
CA ASN A 38 -11.41 8.48 -13.29
C ASN A 38 -11.75 7.45 -14.37
N LYS A 39 -12.70 7.84 -15.23
CA LYS A 39 -13.19 6.97 -16.32
C LYS A 39 -12.06 6.56 -17.28
N ASP A 40 -11.18 7.48 -17.66
CA ASP A 40 -10.11 7.20 -18.62
C ASP A 40 -9.14 6.15 -18.07
N ARG A 41 -8.87 6.21 -16.76
CA ARG A 41 -8.05 5.20 -16.08
C ARG A 41 -8.72 3.83 -16.06
N ILE A 42 -10.02 3.78 -15.77
CA ILE A 42 -10.80 2.53 -15.80
C ILE A 42 -10.90 1.98 -17.22
N ASP A 43 -11.13 2.83 -18.21
CA ASP A 43 -11.14 2.41 -19.62
C ASP A 43 -9.80 1.83 -20.05
N ALA A 44 -8.67 2.43 -19.62
CA ALA A 44 -7.34 1.89 -19.88
C ALA A 44 -7.11 0.52 -19.21
N TRP A 45 -7.59 0.31 -17.97
CA TRP A 45 -7.54 -1.01 -17.31
C TRP A 45 -8.40 -2.06 -18.02
N ASN A 46 -9.50 -1.66 -18.67
CA ASN A 46 -10.40 -2.54 -19.43
C ASN A 46 -9.98 -2.72 -20.90
N GLY A 47 -9.03 -1.89 -21.37
CA GLY A 47 -8.56 -1.89 -22.76
C GLY A 47 -7.48 -2.95 -23.05
N ASP A 48 -6.65 -2.68 -24.06
CA ASP A 48 -5.54 -3.53 -24.44
C ASP A 48 -4.48 -3.58 -23.32
N THR A 49 -4.07 -4.80 -22.92
CA THR A 49 -3.10 -5.01 -21.86
C THR A 49 -1.69 -4.50 -22.17
N ASN A 50 -1.39 -4.22 -23.43
CA ASN A 50 -0.14 -3.54 -23.83
C ASN A 50 -0.11 -2.05 -23.44
N TYR A 51 -1.28 -1.46 -23.13
CA TYR A 51 -1.45 -0.03 -22.80
C TYR A 51 -2.12 0.17 -21.45
N LEU A 52 -1.82 -0.70 -20.46
CA LEU A 52 -2.31 -0.50 -19.10
C LEU A 52 -1.85 0.86 -18.55
N PRO A 53 -2.64 1.51 -17.67
CA PRO A 53 -2.28 2.82 -17.12
C PRO A 53 -1.09 2.77 -16.16
N ILE A 54 -0.65 1.56 -15.81
CA ILE A 54 0.52 1.27 -14.97
C ILE A 54 1.40 0.28 -15.74
N TYR A 55 2.68 0.60 -15.85
CA TYR A 55 3.66 -0.32 -16.40
C TYR A 55 4.47 -0.97 -15.28
N GLU A 56 4.34 -2.30 -15.15
CA GLU A 56 5.17 -3.14 -14.29
C GLU A 56 5.46 -4.47 -15.01
N PRO A 57 6.68 -4.97 -14.96
CA PRO A 57 7.01 -6.28 -15.54
C PRO A 57 6.08 -7.37 -14.97
N GLY A 58 5.45 -8.15 -15.84
CA GLY A 58 4.53 -9.22 -15.46
C GLY A 58 3.07 -8.81 -15.20
N LEU A 59 2.77 -7.52 -15.03
CA LEU A 59 1.41 -7.06 -14.74
C LEU A 59 0.43 -7.37 -15.87
N ALA A 60 0.81 -7.13 -17.12
CA ALA A 60 -0.05 -7.34 -18.28
C ALA A 60 -0.59 -8.77 -18.35
N SER A 61 0.27 -9.77 -18.20
CA SER A 61 -0.12 -11.18 -18.24
C SER A 61 -1.03 -11.59 -17.09
N ILE A 62 -0.83 -11.03 -15.89
CA ILE A 62 -1.70 -11.27 -14.73
C ILE A 62 -3.09 -10.67 -14.98
N VAL A 63 -3.16 -9.44 -15.49
CA VAL A 63 -4.43 -8.78 -15.81
C VAL A 63 -5.17 -9.55 -16.91
N GLU A 64 -4.49 -9.93 -17.99
CA GLU A 64 -5.06 -10.71 -19.09
C GLU A 64 -5.65 -12.03 -18.62
N SER A 65 -4.97 -12.71 -17.72
CA SER A 65 -5.40 -14.03 -17.21
C SER A 65 -6.61 -13.98 -16.30
N ASN A 66 -6.86 -12.85 -15.61
CA ASN A 66 -7.86 -12.76 -14.54
C ASN A 66 -9.01 -11.79 -14.85
N ARG A 67 -8.78 -10.78 -15.72
CA ARG A 67 -9.80 -9.80 -16.09
C ARG A 67 -11.01 -10.47 -16.75
N GLY A 68 -12.19 -10.11 -16.27
CA GLY A 68 -13.45 -10.73 -16.74
C GLY A 68 -13.78 -12.09 -16.11
N LYS A 69 -12.85 -12.68 -15.34
CA LYS A 69 -13.10 -13.91 -14.56
C LYS A 69 -13.42 -13.54 -13.12
N ASN A 70 -12.39 -13.13 -12.35
CA ASN A 70 -12.52 -12.69 -10.97
C ASN A 70 -11.88 -11.33 -10.68
N LEU A 71 -11.26 -10.67 -11.68
CA LEU A 71 -10.76 -9.31 -11.63
C LEU A 71 -11.59 -8.38 -12.51
N PHE A 72 -12.09 -7.30 -11.93
CA PHE A 72 -12.95 -6.32 -12.61
C PHE A 72 -12.50 -4.90 -12.32
N PHE A 73 -12.74 -3.99 -13.28
CA PHE A 73 -12.47 -2.56 -13.14
C PHE A 73 -13.73 -1.78 -13.47
N SER A 74 -14.14 -0.83 -12.60
CA SER A 74 -15.42 -0.13 -12.76
C SER A 74 -15.37 1.30 -12.21
N THR A 75 -16.23 2.16 -12.77
CA THR A 75 -16.52 3.49 -12.21
C THR A 75 -17.69 3.49 -11.23
N ASP A 76 -18.42 2.37 -11.09
CA ASP A 76 -19.58 2.26 -10.19
C ASP A 76 -19.12 1.95 -8.75
N VAL A 77 -18.56 2.98 -8.10
CA VAL A 77 -17.96 2.88 -6.77
C VAL A 77 -18.98 2.43 -5.72
N ASP A 78 -20.18 3.01 -5.72
CA ASP A 78 -21.20 2.74 -4.71
C ASP A 78 -21.66 1.28 -4.74
N LYS A 79 -21.88 0.72 -5.93
CA LYS A 79 -22.27 -0.67 -6.11
C LYS A 79 -21.24 -1.63 -5.50
N PHE A 80 -19.98 -1.45 -5.83
CA PHE A 80 -18.95 -2.40 -5.39
C PHE A 80 -18.54 -2.21 -3.93
N ILE A 81 -18.70 -1.03 -3.35
CA ILE A 81 -18.67 -0.83 -1.88
C ILE A 81 -19.78 -1.64 -1.21
N TYR A 82 -20.99 -1.54 -1.74
CA TYR A 82 -22.16 -2.25 -1.18
C TYR A 82 -21.95 -3.77 -1.19
N GLU A 83 -21.48 -4.34 -2.32
CA GLU A 83 -21.29 -5.78 -2.50
C GLU A 83 -20.10 -6.35 -1.70
N ALA A 84 -19.06 -5.56 -1.41
CA ALA A 84 -17.83 -6.04 -0.80
C ALA A 84 -17.97 -6.36 0.69
N GLU A 85 -17.24 -7.35 1.14
CA GLU A 85 -17.02 -7.69 2.57
C GLU A 85 -15.74 -7.04 3.10
N LEU A 86 -14.73 -6.87 2.22
CA LEU A 86 -13.44 -6.28 2.51
C LEU A 86 -13.15 -5.19 1.47
N ILE A 87 -12.78 -3.99 1.96
CA ILE A 87 -12.56 -2.81 1.12
C ILE A 87 -11.14 -2.30 1.34
N PHE A 88 -10.31 -2.31 0.29
CA PHE A 88 -9.02 -1.64 0.30
C PHE A 88 -9.19 -0.17 -0.08
N ILE A 89 -8.54 0.72 0.66
CA ILE A 89 -8.40 2.12 0.32
C ILE A 89 -6.98 2.34 -0.18
N ALA A 90 -6.83 2.52 -1.50
CA ALA A 90 -5.56 2.71 -2.20
C ALA A 90 -5.55 4.02 -3.00
N VAL A 91 -6.15 5.07 -2.43
CA VAL A 91 -6.21 6.40 -3.04
C VAL A 91 -4.93 7.20 -2.80
N ASN A 92 -4.70 8.20 -3.63
CA ASN A 92 -3.53 9.08 -3.50
C ASN A 92 -3.59 9.89 -2.21
N THR A 93 -2.40 10.11 -1.61
CA THR A 93 -2.17 10.97 -0.46
C THR A 93 -1.12 12.03 -0.83
N PRO A 94 -1.47 13.02 -1.66
CA PRO A 94 -0.51 14.03 -2.11
C PRO A 94 -0.09 14.92 -0.94
N THR A 95 1.05 15.60 -1.08
CA THR A 95 1.45 16.64 -0.13
C THR A 95 0.50 17.85 -0.25
N LYS A 96 0.09 18.43 0.88
CA LYS A 96 -0.76 19.62 0.91
C LYS A 96 -0.14 20.79 0.13
N THR A 97 -0.96 21.43 -0.72
CA THR A 97 -0.55 22.58 -1.51
C THR A 97 -0.96 23.92 -0.88
N ASN A 98 -1.78 23.90 0.17
CA ASN A 98 -2.28 25.08 0.89
C ASN A 98 -2.57 24.79 2.37
N GLY A 99 -2.82 25.82 3.14
CA GLY A 99 -3.19 25.74 4.56
C GLY A 99 -2.04 25.29 5.47
N VAL A 100 -2.38 24.91 6.69
CA VAL A 100 -1.42 24.41 7.69
C VAL A 100 -0.83 23.10 7.21
N GLY A 101 0.50 22.99 7.25
CA GLY A 101 1.26 21.84 6.75
C GLY A 101 1.52 21.88 5.23
N LYS A 102 1.30 23.03 4.55
CA LYS A 102 1.65 23.19 3.13
C LYS A 102 3.10 22.79 2.85
N GLY A 103 3.30 21.98 1.82
CA GLY A 103 4.61 21.48 1.39
C GLY A 103 5.20 20.38 2.27
N MET A 104 4.53 20.00 3.37
CA MET A 104 5.02 18.99 4.32
C MET A 104 4.01 17.89 4.61
N ALA A 105 2.81 18.24 5.07
CA ALA A 105 1.81 17.27 5.51
C ALA A 105 1.10 16.57 4.34
N ALA A 106 0.69 15.31 4.53
CA ALA A 106 -0.18 14.62 3.60
C ALA A 106 -1.58 15.25 3.56
N ASP A 107 -2.17 15.33 2.37
CA ASP A 107 -3.57 15.68 2.17
C ASP A 107 -4.43 14.41 2.26
N LEU A 108 -5.18 14.28 3.32
CA LEU A 108 -6.04 13.13 3.60
C LEU A 108 -7.44 13.25 2.98
N LYS A 109 -7.72 14.32 2.23
CA LYS A 109 -9.04 14.58 1.65
C LYS A 109 -9.63 13.38 0.89
N PHE A 110 -8.81 12.70 0.08
CA PHE A 110 -9.30 11.55 -0.71
C PHE A 110 -9.61 10.34 0.18
N ILE A 111 -8.85 10.13 1.25
CA ILE A 111 -9.10 9.08 2.25
C ILE A 111 -10.42 9.36 2.99
N GLU A 112 -10.60 10.60 3.46
CA GLU A 112 -11.82 11.00 4.16
C GLU A 112 -13.06 10.89 3.26
N LEU A 113 -12.96 11.30 2.00
CA LEU A 113 -14.05 11.16 1.03
C LEU A 113 -14.40 9.69 0.79
N ALA A 114 -13.40 8.81 0.62
CA ALA A 114 -13.62 7.38 0.48
C ALA A 114 -14.29 6.78 1.73
N ALA A 115 -13.83 7.15 2.94
CA ALA A 115 -14.44 6.69 4.19
C ALA A 115 -15.90 7.14 4.33
N ARG A 116 -16.21 8.40 4.03
CA ARG A 116 -17.59 8.92 4.05
C ARG A 116 -18.48 8.22 3.02
N GLN A 117 -17.95 7.92 1.84
CA GLN A 117 -18.67 7.16 0.80
C GLN A 117 -18.94 5.72 1.27
N ILE A 118 -17.94 5.04 1.83
CA ILE A 118 -18.10 3.70 2.40
C ILE A 118 -19.17 3.72 3.50
N ALA A 119 -19.10 4.64 4.44
CA ALA A 119 -20.05 4.74 5.54
C ALA A 119 -21.50 4.97 5.06
N ARG A 120 -21.68 5.79 4.04
CA ARG A 120 -23.00 6.09 3.44
C ARG A 120 -23.62 4.89 2.73
N VAL A 121 -22.78 4.14 2.01
CA VAL A 121 -23.25 3.08 1.09
C VAL A 121 -23.42 1.74 1.78
N SER A 122 -22.60 1.45 2.80
CA SER A 122 -22.58 0.15 3.47
C SER A 122 -23.88 -0.15 4.21
N LYS A 123 -24.38 -1.38 4.07
CA LYS A 123 -25.56 -1.91 4.78
C LYS A 123 -25.24 -3.18 5.60
N SER A 124 -23.99 -3.60 5.61
CA SER A 124 -23.48 -4.73 6.38
C SER A 124 -22.06 -4.40 6.87
N ASP A 125 -21.63 -5.10 7.90
CA ASP A 125 -20.28 -4.96 8.46
C ASP A 125 -19.19 -5.11 7.39
N LYS A 126 -18.14 -4.29 7.50
CA LYS A 126 -17.04 -4.23 6.53
C LYS A 126 -15.69 -4.29 7.22
N ILE A 127 -14.74 -4.93 6.55
CA ILE A 127 -13.32 -4.81 6.88
C ILE A 127 -12.73 -3.75 5.95
N ILE A 128 -12.16 -2.72 6.53
CA ILE A 128 -11.53 -1.61 5.81
C ILE A 128 -10.02 -1.78 5.92
N VAL A 129 -9.33 -1.81 4.79
CA VAL A 129 -7.88 -1.99 4.73
C VAL A 129 -7.23 -0.74 4.18
N GLU A 130 -6.52 -0.01 5.02
CA GLU A 130 -5.69 1.11 4.61
C GLU A 130 -4.46 0.58 3.89
N LYS A 131 -4.44 0.74 2.56
CA LYS A 131 -3.31 0.37 1.71
C LYS A 131 -2.44 1.57 1.33
N SER A 132 -3.02 2.76 1.30
CA SER A 132 -2.29 4.01 1.09
C SER A 132 -1.29 4.25 2.22
N THR A 133 -0.14 4.86 1.89
CA THR A 133 0.80 5.33 2.91
C THR A 133 0.23 6.56 3.61
N LEU A 134 0.03 6.45 4.91
CA LEU A 134 -0.66 7.44 5.74
C LEU A 134 0.20 7.87 6.94
N PRO A 135 0.02 9.10 7.45
CA PRO A 135 0.55 9.48 8.75
C PRO A 135 0.03 8.58 9.86
N VAL A 136 0.82 8.45 10.94
CA VAL A 136 0.40 7.68 12.12
C VAL A 136 -0.89 8.25 12.70
N ARG A 137 -1.83 7.36 13.12
CA ARG A 137 -3.17 7.65 13.64
C ARG A 137 -4.21 8.03 12.57
N SER A 138 -3.94 7.80 11.30
CA SER A 138 -4.96 7.98 10.25
C SER A 138 -6.17 7.06 10.46
N ALA A 139 -5.94 5.82 10.90
CA ALA A 139 -7.02 4.90 11.27
C ALA A 139 -7.98 5.47 12.33
N ALA A 140 -7.47 6.23 13.32
CA ALA A 140 -8.32 6.88 14.30
C ALA A 140 -9.25 7.95 13.69
N THR A 141 -8.79 8.64 12.63
CA THR A 141 -9.62 9.57 11.86
C THR A 141 -10.72 8.83 11.11
N LEU A 142 -10.41 7.70 10.49
CA LEU A 142 -11.40 6.86 9.82
C LEU A 142 -12.44 6.31 10.82
N GLU A 143 -12.00 5.83 11.99
CA GLU A 143 -12.92 5.38 13.05
C GLU A 143 -13.90 6.49 13.46
N THR A 144 -13.42 7.71 13.58
CA THR A 144 -14.26 8.87 13.90
C THR A 144 -15.32 9.12 12.82
N ILE A 145 -14.91 9.11 11.53
CA ILE A 145 -15.83 9.28 10.40
C ILE A 145 -16.91 8.20 10.39
N PHE A 146 -16.53 6.94 10.60
CA PHE A 146 -17.49 5.82 10.60
C PHE A 146 -18.46 5.91 11.79
N LYS A 147 -17.99 6.28 12.98
CA LYS A 147 -18.84 6.48 14.17
C LYS A 147 -19.83 7.64 14.00
N GLU A 148 -19.35 8.78 13.46
CA GLU A 148 -20.20 9.96 13.25
C GLU A 148 -21.32 9.74 12.22
N THR A 149 -21.13 8.81 11.29
CA THR A 149 -22.13 8.53 10.26
C THR A 149 -23.36 7.81 10.80
N GLY A 150 -23.26 7.15 11.98
CA GLY A 150 -24.39 6.54 12.67
C GLY A 150 -25.16 5.47 11.89
N SER A 151 -24.49 4.78 10.95
CA SER A 151 -25.11 3.82 10.02
C SER A 151 -25.61 2.53 10.69
N GLY A 152 -25.21 2.25 11.94
CA GLY A 152 -25.45 0.97 12.62
C GLY A 152 -24.63 -0.19 12.08
N VAL A 153 -23.71 0.07 11.15
CA VAL A 153 -22.79 -0.90 10.55
C VAL A 153 -21.46 -0.85 11.29
N ASN A 154 -20.85 -2.02 11.55
CA ASN A 154 -19.52 -2.11 12.14
C ASN A 154 -18.44 -2.05 11.06
N PHE A 155 -17.42 -1.25 11.32
CA PHE A 155 -16.25 -1.11 10.45
C PHE A 155 -15.00 -1.47 11.23
N GLU A 156 -14.34 -2.57 10.84
CA GLU A 156 -13.03 -2.93 11.39
C GLU A 156 -11.93 -2.39 10.49
N ILE A 157 -11.04 -1.58 11.05
CA ILE A 157 -9.97 -0.93 10.28
C ILE A 157 -8.65 -1.68 10.48
N LEU A 158 -8.03 -2.04 9.37
CA LEU A 158 -6.70 -2.64 9.31
C LEU A 158 -5.74 -1.71 8.60
N SER A 159 -4.52 -1.60 9.08
CA SER A 159 -3.40 -1.00 8.37
C SER A 159 -2.61 -2.08 7.64
N ASN A 160 -2.46 -1.96 6.32
CA ASN A 160 -1.70 -2.89 5.49
C ASN A 160 -0.88 -2.12 4.46
N PRO A 161 0.16 -1.39 4.92
CA PRO A 161 0.99 -0.59 4.04
C PRO A 161 1.71 -1.45 3.01
N GLU A 162 2.00 -0.87 1.86
CA GLU A 162 2.80 -1.49 0.81
C GLU A 162 4.30 -1.17 0.99
N PHE A 163 5.16 -2.05 0.46
CA PHE A 163 6.62 -1.86 0.44
C PHE A 163 7.16 -2.08 -0.98
N LEU A 164 6.39 -1.67 -1.99
CA LEU A 164 6.69 -1.86 -3.40
C LEU A 164 7.75 -0.88 -3.89
N ALA A 165 8.57 -1.33 -4.83
CA ALA A 165 9.46 -0.47 -5.59
C ALA A 165 9.01 -0.43 -7.06
N GLU A 166 9.11 0.75 -7.69
CA GLU A 166 8.79 0.92 -9.11
C GLU A 166 9.73 0.07 -9.96
N GLY A 167 9.15 -0.67 -10.91
CA GLY A 167 9.86 -1.62 -11.78
C GLY A 167 9.97 -3.04 -11.24
N THR A 168 9.64 -3.28 -9.96
CA THR A 168 9.65 -4.61 -9.33
C THR A 168 8.37 -4.93 -8.57
N ALA A 169 7.35 -4.07 -8.66
CA ALA A 169 6.16 -4.15 -7.83
C ALA A 169 5.45 -5.52 -7.88
N ILE A 170 5.38 -6.15 -9.05
CA ILE A 170 4.76 -7.48 -9.18
C ILE A 170 5.60 -8.54 -8.46
N ASN A 171 6.92 -8.50 -8.61
CA ASN A 171 7.80 -9.42 -7.91
C ASN A 171 7.75 -9.20 -6.39
N ASP A 172 7.76 -7.93 -5.95
CA ASP A 172 7.63 -7.56 -4.54
C ASP A 172 6.30 -8.00 -3.91
N LEU A 173 5.21 -8.08 -4.71
CA LEU A 173 3.92 -8.60 -4.27
C LEU A 173 3.88 -10.13 -4.22
N LEU A 174 4.55 -10.80 -5.17
CA LEU A 174 4.58 -12.26 -5.26
C LEU A 174 5.55 -12.89 -4.26
N GLU A 175 6.69 -12.25 -4.04
CA GLU A 175 7.80 -12.72 -3.20
C GLU A 175 8.11 -11.69 -2.10
N SER A 176 7.07 -11.22 -1.39
CA SER A 176 7.23 -10.19 -0.36
C SER A 176 8.16 -10.64 0.76
N ASP A 177 9.17 -9.83 1.07
CA ASP A 177 10.00 -9.99 2.27
C ASP A 177 9.12 -9.98 3.54
N ARG A 178 8.02 -9.21 3.52
CA ARG A 178 7.04 -9.12 4.60
C ARG A 178 5.70 -8.54 4.15
N ILE A 179 4.62 -9.04 4.71
CA ILE A 179 3.28 -8.42 4.71
C ILE A 179 3.03 -7.92 6.14
N LEU A 180 2.66 -6.66 6.29
CA LEU A 180 2.37 -6.09 7.60
C LEU A 180 0.85 -5.87 7.73
N ILE A 181 0.27 -6.41 8.81
CA ILE A 181 -1.16 -6.27 9.12
C ILE A 181 -1.29 -5.68 10.52
N GLY A 182 -1.69 -4.42 10.59
CA GLY A 182 -2.01 -3.73 11.83
C GLY A 182 -3.50 -3.83 12.13
N SER A 183 -3.87 -4.19 13.35
CA SER A 183 -5.26 -4.27 13.81
C SER A 183 -5.43 -3.74 15.22
N ASN A 184 -6.65 -3.38 15.59
CA ASN A 184 -6.98 -3.13 16.98
C ASN A 184 -6.86 -4.43 17.81
N SER A 185 -6.52 -4.32 19.10
CA SER A 185 -6.36 -5.45 20.00
C SER A 185 -7.70 -6.04 20.49
N THR A 186 -8.80 -5.70 19.82
CA THR A 186 -10.15 -6.23 20.07
C THR A 186 -10.31 -7.62 19.44
N GLU A 187 -11.28 -8.39 19.89
CA GLU A 187 -11.62 -9.68 19.28
C GLU A 187 -12.02 -9.50 17.79
N SER A 188 -12.83 -8.50 17.48
CA SER A 188 -13.24 -8.17 16.12
C SER A 188 -12.06 -7.76 15.22
N GLY A 189 -11.12 -6.96 15.75
CA GLY A 189 -9.89 -6.59 15.06
C GLY A 189 -9.00 -7.79 14.76
N GLN A 190 -8.87 -8.73 15.70
CA GLN A 190 -8.13 -9.98 15.48
C GLN A 190 -8.80 -10.87 14.43
N ILE A 191 -10.13 -10.96 14.45
CA ILE A 191 -10.91 -11.69 13.44
C ILE A 191 -10.68 -11.07 12.04
N ALA A 192 -10.76 -9.76 11.92
CA ALA A 192 -10.51 -9.06 10.67
C ALA A 192 -9.07 -9.27 10.17
N SER A 193 -8.09 -9.15 11.05
CA SER A 193 -6.68 -9.42 10.77
C SER A 193 -6.45 -10.86 10.26
N ASN A 194 -7.08 -11.85 10.88
CA ASN A 194 -7.00 -13.25 10.47
C ASN A 194 -7.58 -13.46 9.05
N LYS A 195 -8.70 -12.80 8.72
CA LYS A 195 -9.28 -12.88 7.37
C LYS A 195 -8.34 -12.29 6.30
N LEU A 196 -7.65 -11.20 6.58
CA LEU A 196 -6.66 -10.62 5.67
C LEU A 196 -5.41 -11.51 5.55
N GLU A 197 -4.96 -12.10 6.67
CA GLU A 197 -3.88 -13.09 6.66
C GLU A 197 -4.23 -14.31 5.81
N GLU A 198 -5.46 -14.84 5.90
CA GLU A 198 -5.92 -15.96 5.07
C GLU A 198 -5.81 -15.66 3.58
N ILE A 199 -6.10 -14.43 3.16
CA ILE A 199 -5.95 -14.01 1.76
C ILE A 199 -4.48 -14.08 1.35
N TYR A 200 -3.58 -13.42 2.08
CA TYR A 200 -2.15 -13.39 1.75
C TYR A 200 -1.48 -14.77 1.87
N SER A 201 -1.94 -15.61 2.78
CA SER A 201 -1.40 -16.97 2.99
C SER A 201 -1.59 -17.92 1.80
N ASN A 202 -2.36 -17.52 0.77
CA ASN A 202 -2.46 -18.30 -0.46
C ASN A 202 -1.13 -18.32 -1.25
N TRP A 203 -0.21 -17.37 -1.00
CA TRP A 203 1.08 -17.33 -1.70
C TRP A 203 2.26 -16.80 -0.87
N ILE A 204 2.00 -16.17 0.28
CA ILE A 204 3.04 -15.67 1.19
C ILE A 204 3.19 -16.64 2.36
N PRO A 205 4.41 -17.09 2.69
CA PRO A 205 4.69 -17.85 3.89
C PRO A 205 4.21 -17.12 5.15
N LYS A 206 3.63 -17.86 6.10
CA LYS A 206 3.04 -17.24 7.31
C LYS A 206 4.07 -16.48 8.16
N GLU A 207 5.32 -16.96 8.18
CA GLU A 207 6.42 -16.30 8.86
C GLU A 207 6.75 -14.91 8.31
N ASN A 208 6.36 -14.63 7.07
CA ASN A 208 6.51 -13.32 6.43
C ASN A 208 5.28 -12.42 6.65
N ILE A 209 4.21 -12.91 7.29
CA ILE A 209 3.02 -12.11 7.61
C ILE A 209 3.11 -11.66 9.07
N LEU A 210 3.41 -10.38 9.26
CA LEU A 210 3.64 -9.77 10.56
C LEU A 210 2.36 -9.08 11.04
N LYS A 211 1.88 -9.46 12.23
CA LYS A 211 0.73 -8.81 12.87
C LYS A 211 1.20 -7.85 13.96
N THR A 212 0.67 -6.65 13.94
CA THR A 212 0.99 -5.57 14.90
C THR A 212 -0.27 -4.82 15.31
N ASN A 213 -0.16 -3.86 16.23
CA ASN A 213 -1.22 -2.87 16.39
C ASN A 213 -1.24 -1.91 15.19
N VAL A 214 -2.37 -1.24 14.97
CA VAL A 214 -2.60 -0.35 13.81
C VAL A 214 -1.51 0.72 13.71
N TRP A 215 -1.20 1.41 14.80
CA TRP A 215 -0.26 2.55 14.75
C TRP A 215 1.19 2.12 14.52
N SER A 216 1.58 0.96 15.04
CA SER A 216 2.91 0.38 14.72
C SER A 216 3.01 0.03 13.24
N SER A 217 1.93 -0.47 12.64
CA SER A 217 1.89 -0.74 11.20
C SER A 217 2.03 0.54 10.37
N GLU A 218 1.22 1.56 10.65
CA GLU A 218 1.30 2.87 9.97
C GLU A 218 2.70 3.47 10.08
N LEU A 219 3.26 3.50 11.29
CA LEU A 219 4.59 4.06 11.55
C LEU A 219 5.70 3.27 10.83
N SER A 220 5.61 1.95 10.79
CA SER A 220 6.66 1.09 10.22
C SER A 220 6.95 1.40 8.76
N LYS A 221 5.94 1.78 7.96
CA LYS A 221 6.13 2.16 6.56
C LYS A 221 6.96 3.44 6.44
N LEU A 222 6.62 4.47 7.21
CA LEU A 222 7.31 5.76 7.18
C LEU A 222 8.76 5.60 7.66
N VAL A 223 8.95 4.88 8.77
CA VAL A 223 10.28 4.59 9.32
C VAL A 223 11.12 3.79 8.34
N ALA A 224 10.58 2.78 7.68
CA ALA A 224 11.33 2.01 6.68
C ALA A 224 11.87 2.92 5.56
N ASN A 225 11.05 3.80 5.01
CA ASN A 225 11.48 4.72 3.96
C ASN A 225 12.51 5.75 4.49
N ALA A 226 12.37 6.23 5.72
CA ALA A 226 13.36 7.12 6.35
C ALA A 226 14.73 6.43 6.54
N PHE A 227 14.75 5.16 6.98
CA PHE A 227 15.98 4.38 7.11
C PHE A 227 16.66 4.13 5.75
N LEU A 228 15.88 3.86 4.70
CA LEU A 228 16.43 3.70 3.35
C LEU A 228 17.06 5.01 2.85
N ALA A 229 16.38 6.14 3.03
CA ALA A 229 16.90 7.46 2.68
C ALA A 229 18.15 7.83 3.50
N GLN A 230 18.17 7.51 4.80
CA GLN A 230 19.33 7.70 5.67
C GLN A 230 20.55 6.92 5.16
N ARG A 231 20.39 5.68 4.69
CA ARG A 231 21.50 4.90 4.13
C ARG A 231 22.13 5.59 2.91
N ILE A 232 21.32 6.14 2.02
CA ILE A 232 21.80 6.91 0.85
C ILE A 232 22.54 8.16 1.33
N SER A 233 21.98 8.90 2.29
CA SER A 233 22.62 10.09 2.85
C SER A 233 23.94 9.76 3.54
N SER A 234 24.01 8.63 4.26
CA SER A 234 25.23 8.18 4.94
C SER A 234 26.32 7.83 3.95
N ILE A 235 26.03 7.04 2.89
CA ILE A 235 27.07 6.70 1.90
C ILE A 235 27.51 7.93 1.09
N ASN A 236 26.64 8.90 0.86
CA ASN A 236 27.00 10.17 0.23
C ASN A 236 27.95 11.00 1.11
N ALA A 237 27.75 11.02 2.43
CA ALA A 237 28.69 11.66 3.34
C ALA A 237 30.06 10.97 3.32
N ILE A 238 30.09 9.63 3.25
CA ILE A 238 31.33 8.86 3.10
C ILE A 238 32.00 9.12 1.75
N SER A 239 31.24 9.32 0.65
CA SER A 239 31.85 9.62 -0.65
C SER A 239 32.65 10.92 -0.62
N ALA A 240 32.18 11.94 0.09
CA ALA A 240 32.92 13.19 0.27
C ALA A 240 34.22 12.99 1.06
N LEU A 241 34.24 12.05 2.02
CA LEU A 241 35.48 11.67 2.71
C LEU A 241 36.44 10.91 1.79
N CYS A 242 35.90 10.00 0.97
CA CYS A 242 36.68 9.25 -0.03
C CYS A 242 37.44 10.19 -0.99
N GLU A 243 36.77 11.25 -1.47
CA GLU A 243 37.40 12.28 -2.33
C GLU A 243 38.60 12.96 -1.67
N LYS A 244 38.63 13.06 -0.33
CA LYS A 244 39.74 13.68 0.42
C LYS A 244 40.86 12.70 0.75
N THR A 245 40.60 11.41 0.70
CA THR A 245 41.55 10.35 1.13
C THR A 245 41.98 9.45 -0.01
N GLU A 246 41.63 9.78 -1.25
CA GLU A 246 41.88 8.97 -2.45
C GLU A 246 41.30 7.54 -2.37
N ALA A 247 40.31 7.32 -1.49
CA ALA A 247 39.59 6.07 -1.40
C ALA A 247 38.46 5.99 -2.46
N ASP A 248 38.12 4.79 -2.88
CA ASP A 248 36.97 4.55 -3.78
C ASP A 248 35.73 4.21 -2.96
N VAL A 249 34.71 5.04 -3.05
CA VAL A 249 33.43 4.85 -2.33
C VAL A 249 32.73 3.56 -2.72
N SER A 250 32.88 3.08 -3.96
CA SER A 250 32.27 1.82 -4.40
C SER A 250 32.91 0.62 -3.73
N GLN A 251 34.24 0.66 -3.55
CA GLN A 251 34.98 -0.38 -2.82
C GLN A 251 34.62 -0.34 -1.32
N VAL A 252 34.52 0.84 -0.73
CA VAL A 252 34.07 1.00 0.65
C VAL A 252 32.66 0.44 0.83
N ALA A 253 31.71 0.82 -0.04
CA ALA A 253 30.34 0.33 -0.02
C ALA A 253 30.27 -1.19 -0.18
N LEU A 254 31.06 -1.77 -1.10
CA LEU A 254 31.16 -3.21 -1.29
C LEU A 254 31.67 -3.92 -0.03
N ALA A 255 32.73 -3.38 0.59
CA ALA A 255 33.35 -3.97 1.78
C ALA A 255 32.38 -3.95 2.98
N ILE A 256 31.81 -2.80 3.31
CA ILE A 256 30.86 -2.69 4.43
C ILE A 256 29.55 -3.43 4.16
N GLY A 257 29.11 -3.50 2.89
CA GLY A 257 27.91 -4.22 2.49
C GLY A 257 27.99 -5.76 2.63
N LYS A 258 29.20 -6.31 2.79
CA LYS A 258 29.43 -7.74 3.11
C LYS A 258 29.16 -8.07 4.58
N ASP A 259 29.17 -7.08 5.47
CA ASP A 259 28.73 -7.29 6.86
C ASP A 259 27.21 -7.50 6.88
N SER A 260 26.76 -8.67 7.36
CA SER A 260 25.34 -9.00 7.40
C SER A 260 24.48 -8.06 8.26
N ARG A 261 25.10 -7.37 9.23
CA ARG A 261 24.44 -6.35 10.06
C ARG A 261 24.13 -5.07 9.28
N ILE A 262 24.89 -4.80 8.20
CA ILE A 262 24.74 -3.65 7.31
C ILE A 262 23.96 -4.04 6.06
N GLY A 263 24.44 -5.04 5.31
CA GLY A 263 23.90 -5.46 4.04
C GLY A 263 24.20 -4.48 2.89
N SER A 264 24.14 -4.93 1.65
CA SER A 264 24.60 -4.20 0.47
C SER A 264 23.58 -3.23 -0.14
N LYS A 265 22.28 -3.33 0.22
CA LYS A 265 21.21 -2.53 -0.39
C LYS A 265 21.29 -1.05 0.06
N PHE A 266 21.03 -0.11 -0.84
CA PHE A 266 21.00 1.34 -0.59
C PHE A 266 22.34 1.95 -0.15
N LEU A 267 23.46 1.41 -0.64
CA LEU A 267 24.82 1.92 -0.40
C LEU A 267 25.50 2.47 -1.67
N LYS A 268 24.73 2.84 -2.70
CA LYS A 268 25.28 3.53 -3.88
C LYS A 268 25.25 5.03 -3.65
N SER A 269 26.44 5.67 -3.69
CA SER A 269 26.54 7.12 -3.67
C SER A 269 25.95 7.74 -4.96
N SER A 270 25.31 8.88 -4.81
CA SER A 270 24.63 9.60 -5.88
C SER A 270 24.39 11.05 -5.48
N VAL A 271 23.69 11.84 -6.30
CA VAL A 271 23.30 13.22 -6.00
C VAL A 271 22.36 13.34 -4.79
N GLY A 272 21.83 12.24 -4.29
CA GLY A 272 20.89 12.17 -3.17
C GLY A 272 19.89 11.03 -3.36
N PHE A 273 18.86 10.97 -2.52
CA PHE A 273 17.72 10.10 -2.78
C PHE A 273 16.66 10.85 -3.62
N GLY A 274 16.00 10.10 -4.52
CA GLY A 274 14.96 10.61 -5.39
C GLY A 274 13.60 9.98 -5.12
N GLY A 275 12.63 10.36 -5.96
CA GLY A 275 11.25 9.87 -5.89
C GLY A 275 10.38 10.62 -4.87
N SER A 276 9.10 10.75 -5.19
CA SER A 276 8.13 11.48 -4.35
C SER A 276 7.87 10.78 -3.00
N CYS A 277 8.06 9.45 -2.93
CA CYS A 277 7.74 8.68 -1.75
C CYS A 277 8.65 8.99 -0.56
N PHE A 278 9.97 8.95 -0.74
CA PHE A 278 10.91 9.17 0.37
C PHE A 278 10.74 10.56 0.99
N GLN A 279 10.68 11.61 0.16
CA GLN A 279 10.51 12.97 0.66
C GLN A 279 9.20 13.11 1.43
N LYS A 280 8.09 12.65 0.84
CA LYS A 280 6.77 12.72 1.46
C LYS A 280 6.73 11.97 2.80
N ASP A 281 7.25 10.75 2.84
CA ASP A 281 7.17 9.89 4.02
C ASP A 281 8.06 10.40 5.16
N ILE A 282 9.24 10.96 4.85
CA ILE A 282 10.10 11.61 5.85
C ILE A 282 9.41 12.84 6.45
N LEU A 283 8.73 13.64 5.62
CA LEU A 283 8.00 14.83 6.09
C LEU A 283 6.75 14.49 6.89
N ASN A 284 6.24 13.27 6.78
CA ASN A 284 5.07 12.78 7.51
C ASN A 284 5.43 12.04 8.82
N LEU A 285 6.72 11.81 9.09
CA LEU A 285 7.24 11.34 10.38
C LEU A 285 7.20 12.45 11.45
#